data_45b9ba7b106c6954078ae51edfd440d0
#
_entry.id   45b9ba7b106c6954078ae51edfd440d0
#
_cell.length_a   1.000
_cell.length_b   1.000
_cell.length_c   1.000
_cell.angle_alpha   90.00
_cell.angle_beta   90.00
_cell.angle_gamma   90.00
#
_symmetry.space_group_name_H-M   'P 1'
#
loop_
_entity.id
_entity.type
_entity.pdbx_description
1 polymer ?
#
loop_
_entity_poly.entity_id
_entity_poly.type
_entity_poly.pdbx_seq_one_letter_code
_entity_poly.pdbx_strand_id
1 'polypeptide(L)'
;PLLYGPGTFRYRPIDEVVREVASSPTRAVVFWDDNIGARPRYAKDLFRALAPLRKWWTSQCTANAAGDEELVELAARSGCKALFLGFESISQASLAATNKGHNRVDEYRRLIAMLHRHGIAVHLGIMFGFDQDDRGIFRRTAEFLDEACVDVTTVSMVVPMPGTPTFQRLS
;
A
#
# COMPACT_ATOMS: atom_id res chain seq x y z
N PRO A 1 13.20 1.33 -5.56
CA PRO A 1 13.67 1.42 -6.96
C PRO A 1 15.19 1.61 -7.07
N LEU A 2 15.80 2.41 -6.17
CA LEU A 2 17.26 2.69 -6.22
C LEU A 2 18.13 1.47 -5.86
N LEU A 3 17.63 0.54 -5.06
CA LEU A 3 18.37 -0.64 -4.59
C LEU A 3 18.35 -1.82 -5.57
N TYR A 4 17.36 -1.90 -6.46
CA TYR A 4 17.13 -3.07 -7.31
C TYR A 4 17.31 -2.82 -8.81
N GLY A 5 17.76 -1.60 -9.19
CA GLY A 5 17.91 -1.16 -10.58
C GLY A 5 16.59 -0.77 -11.26
N PRO A 6 16.64 0.03 -12.33
CA PRO A 6 15.43 0.51 -12.99
C PRO A 6 14.70 -0.63 -13.71
N GLY A 7 13.43 -0.81 -13.37
CA GLY A 7 12.44 -1.44 -14.25
C GLY A 7 12.30 -2.97 -14.23
N THR A 8 12.96 -3.70 -13.33
CA THR A 8 12.83 -5.17 -13.31
C THR A 8 12.04 -5.67 -12.10
N PHE A 9 10.75 -5.86 -12.26
CA PHE A 9 9.98 -6.68 -11.32
C PHE A 9 10.30 -8.17 -11.56
N ARG A 10 10.67 -8.87 -10.49
CA ARG A 10 10.86 -10.32 -10.52
C ARG A 10 9.66 -10.97 -9.88
N TYR A 11 9.02 -11.87 -10.60
CA TYR A 11 7.87 -12.63 -10.11
C TYR A 11 8.28 -14.09 -9.93
N ARG A 12 7.96 -14.64 -8.77
CA ARG A 12 8.11 -16.08 -8.52
C ARG A 12 6.98 -16.85 -9.23
N PRO A 13 7.20 -18.08 -9.68
CA PRO A 13 6.11 -18.96 -10.12
C PRO A 13 5.04 -19.11 -9.04
N ILE A 14 3.77 -19.00 -9.43
CA ILE A 14 2.64 -19.00 -8.47
C ILE A 14 2.58 -20.31 -7.68
N ASP A 15 2.86 -21.45 -8.33
CA ASP A 15 2.88 -22.76 -7.70
C ASP A 15 3.95 -22.89 -6.60
N GLU A 16 5.10 -22.24 -6.77
CA GLU A 16 6.13 -22.17 -5.72
C GLU A 16 5.66 -21.35 -4.52
N VAL A 17 5.07 -20.18 -4.76
CA VAL A 17 4.53 -19.32 -3.68
C VAL A 17 3.43 -20.06 -2.92
N VAL A 18 2.49 -20.69 -3.64
CA VAL A 18 1.41 -21.49 -3.04
C VAL A 18 1.95 -22.63 -2.20
N ARG A 19 2.94 -23.35 -2.69
CA ARG A 19 3.58 -24.48 -1.98
C ARG A 19 4.25 -23.99 -0.69
N GLU A 20 4.97 -22.87 -0.74
CA GLU A 20 5.61 -22.27 0.44
C GLU A 20 4.57 -21.83 1.47
N VAL A 21 3.53 -21.13 1.06
CA VAL A 21 2.43 -20.71 1.96
C VAL A 21 1.71 -21.92 2.55
N ALA A 22 1.47 -22.97 1.77
CA ALA A 22 0.84 -24.20 2.24
C ALA A 22 1.67 -24.92 3.30
N SER A 23 3.01 -24.96 3.11
CA SER A 23 3.94 -25.62 4.04
C SER A 23 4.14 -24.87 5.35
N SER A 24 3.81 -23.58 5.42
CA SER A 24 3.93 -22.79 6.65
C SER A 24 2.99 -23.35 7.74
N PRO A 25 3.49 -23.59 8.96
CA PRO A 25 2.64 -24.06 10.06
C PRO A 25 1.71 -22.95 10.60
N THR A 26 1.96 -21.68 10.27
CA THR A 26 1.18 -20.55 10.77
C THR A 26 -0.11 -20.38 9.97
N ARG A 27 -1.14 -19.89 10.65
CA ARG A 27 -2.39 -19.49 9.99
C ARG A 27 -2.27 -18.17 9.25
N ALA A 28 -1.39 -17.28 9.70
CA ALA A 28 -1.17 -15.96 9.12
C ALA A 28 0.22 -15.87 8.50
N VAL A 29 0.33 -15.25 7.34
CA VAL A 29 1.56 -14.97 6.61
C VAL A 29 1.62 -13.49 6.21
N VAL A 30 2.83 -12.98 6.04
CA VAL A 30 3.06 -11.64 5.51
C VAL A 30 3.77 -11.78 4.17
N PHE A 31 3.19 -11.22 3.11
CA PHE A 31 3.90 -11.03 1.85
C PHE A 31 4.67 -9.72 1.94
N TRP A 32 6.00 -9.81 1.94
CA TRP A 32 6.89 -8.66 2.11
C TRP A 32 7.25 -8.03 0.77
N ASP A 33 6.22 -7.84 -0.05
CA ASP A 33 6.33 -7.20 -1.36
C ASP A 33 6.12 -5.69 -1.22
N ASP A 34 6.88 -4.87 -1.97
CA ASP A 34 6.68 -3.42 -2.01
C ASP A 34 5.32 -3.04 -2.63
N ASN A 35 4.79 -3.88 -3.52
CA ASN A 35 3.47 -3.72 -4.12
C ASN A 35 2.96 -5.06 -4.68
N ILE A 36 2.16 -5.77 -3.91
CA ILE A 36 1.60 -7.07 -4.32
C ILE A 36 0.69 -6.95 -5.55
N GLY A 37 0.09 -5.78 -5.77
CA GLY A 37 -0.77 -5.47 -6.92
C GLY A 37 -0.03 -4.92 -8.14
N ALA A 38 1.31 -4.85 -8.15
CA ALA A 38 2.08 -4.20 -9.20
C ALA A 38 1.81 -4.75 -10.62
N ARG A 39 1.46 -6.03 -10.74
CA ARG A 39 1.02 -6.67 -11.98
C ARG A 39 -0.35 -7.30 -11.75
N PRO A 40 -1.44 -6.61 -12.10
CA PRO A 40 -2.80 -7.03 -11.75
C PRO A 40 -3.14 -8.46 -12.17
N ARG A 41 -2.75 -8.87 -13.37
CA ARG A 41 -2.99 -10.25 -13.86
C ARG A 41 -2.32 -11.28 -12.94
N TYR A 42 -1.02 -11.11 -12.66
CA TYR A 42 -0.30 -12.02 -11.76
C TYR A 42 -0.91 -12.04 -10.37
N ALA A 43 -1.23 -10.87 -9.79
CA ALA A 43 -1.82 -10.77 -8.46
C ALA A 43 -3.19 -11.48 -8.39
N LYS A 44 -4.06 -11.27 -9.38
CA LYS A 44 -5.36 -11.96 -9.47
C LYS A 44 -5.21 -13.47 -9.56
N ASP A 45 -4.26 -13.96 -10.35
CA ASP A 45 -3.99 -15.40 -10.48
C ASP A 45 -3.41 -15.98 -9.18
N LEU A 46 -2.48 -15.26 -8.52
CA LEU A 46 -1.96 -15.63 -7.21
C LEU A 46 -3.08 -15.71 -6.16
N PHE A 47 -3.95 -14.71 -6.08
CA PHE A 47 -5.04 -14.69 -5.09
C PHE A 47 -6.03 -15.85 -5.31
N ARG A 48 -6.36 -16.16 -6.56
CA ARG A 48 -7.18 -17.35 -6.88
C ARG A 48 -6.52 -18.63 -6.39
N ALA A 49 -5.20 -18.76 -6.57
CA ALA A 49 -4.44 -19.93 -6.15
C ALA A 49 -4.26 -20.04 -4.62
N LEU A 50 -4.22 -18.92 -3.91
CA LEU A 50 -4.13 -18.88 -2.43
C LEU A 50 -5.46 -19.18 -1.73
N ALA A 51 -6.60 -18.88 -2.35
CA ALA A 51 -7.92 -18.99 -1.72
C ALA A 51 -8.22 -20.38 -1.10
N PRO A 52 -7.87 -21.53 -1.73
CA PRO A 52 -8.11 -22.84 -1.14
C PRO A 52 -7.33 -23.11 0.16
N LEU A 53 -6.23 -22.40 0.39
CA LEU A 53 -5.36 -22.60 1.57
C LEU A 53 -6.00 -22.09 2.86
N ARG A 54 -7.02 -21.22 2.78
CA ARG A 54 -7.73 -20.62 3.93
C ARG A 54 -6.82 -19.99 4.98
N LYS A 55 -5.69 -19.46 4.54
CA LYS A 55 -4.75 -18.72 5.39
C LYS A 55 -5.08 -17.24 5.37
N TRP A 56 -4.75 -16.56 6.44
CA TRP A 56 -4.79 -15.11 6.51
C TRP A 56 -3.48 -14.54 5.98
N TRP A 57 -3.57 -13.40 5.33
CA TRP A 57 -2.36 -12.71 4.90
C TRP A 57 -2.52 -11.19 4.90
N THR A 58 -1.39 -10.50 4.93
CA THR A 58 -1.26 -9.06 4.76
C THR A 58 -0.09 -8.75 3.84
N SER A 59 -0.11 -7.59 3.20
CA SER A 59 0.97 -7.12 2.33
C SER A 59 0.90 -5.61 2.14
N GLN A 60 1.80 -5.08 1.30
CA GLN A 60 1.77 -3.69 0.85
C GLN A 60 1.15 -3.62 -0.56
N CYS A 61 0.45 -2.51 -0.82
CA CYS A 61 -0.16 -2.24 -2.11
C CYS A 61 -0.15 -0.74 -2.40
N THR A 62 -0.07 -0.35 -3.66
CA THR A 62 -0.27 1.06 -4.03
C THR A 62 -1.76 1.40 -4.07
N ALA A 63 -2.11 2.67 -3.84
CA ALA A 63 -3.49 3.15 -3.93
C ALA A 63 -4.12 2.83 -5.29
N ASN A 64 -3.36 2.98 -6.39
CA ASN A 64 -3.84 2.65 -7.74
C ASN A 64 -4.20 1.17 -7.90
N ALA A 65 -3.35 0.25 -7.41
CA ALA A 65 -3.63 -1.18 -7.49
C ALA A 65 -4.81 -1.57 -6.59
N ALA A 66 -4.90 -1.00 -5.39
CA ALA A 66 -6.03 -1.18 -4.48
C ALA A 66 -7.33 -0.53 -5.00
N GLY A 67 -7.29 0.30 -6.04
CA GLY A 67 -8.45 0.85 -6.74
C GLY A 67 -9.14 -0.14 -7.69
N ASP A 68 -8.50 -1.26 -8.03
CA ASP A 68 -9.11 -2.35 -8.83
C ASP A 68 -10.00 -3.22 -7.93
N GLU A 69 -11.32 -3.03 -8.01
CA GLU A 69 -12.30 -3.71 -7.16
C GLU A 69 -12.28 -5.24 -7.34
N GLU A 70 -12.05 -5.76 -8.55
CA GLU A 70 -11.88 -7.20 -8.77
C GLU A 70 -10.64 -7.74 -8.05
N LEU A 71 -9.53 -6.99 -8.07
CA LEU A 71 -8.32 -7.36 -7.35
C LEU A 71 -8.57 -7.41 -5.84
N VAL A 72 -9.27 -6.42 -5.30
CA VAL A 72 -9.62 -6.34 -3.87
C VAL A 72 -10.57 -7.48 -3.47
N GLU A 73 -11.58 -7.78 -4.27
CA GLU A 73 -12.47 -8.93 -4.03
C GLU A 73 -11.70 -10.25 -3.98
N LEU A 74 -10.83 -10.48 -4.96
CA LEU A 74 -10.00 -11.68 -5.00
C LEU A 74 -9.01 -11.74 -3.82
N ALA A 75 -8.41 -10.62 -3.42
CA ALA A 75 -7.58 -10.53 -2.22
C ALA A 75 -8.37 -10.94 -0.97
N ALA A 76 -9.55 -10.37 -0.75
CA ALA A 76 -10.41 -10.70 0.38
C ALA A 76 -10.77 -12.20 0.41
N ARG A 77 -11.19 -12.75 -0.73
CA ARG A 77 -11.55 -14.19 -0.87
C ARG A 77 -10.35 -15.11 -0.64
N SER A 78 -9.14 -14.65 -0.94
CA SER A 78 -7.91 -15.41 -0.70
C SER A 78 -7.40 -15.32 0.74
N GLY A 79 -8.05 -14.51 1.60
CA GLY A 79 -7.73 -14.38 3.01
C GLY A 79 -6.94 -13.13 3.40
N CYS A 80 -6.87 -12.11 2.54
CA CYS A 80 -6.33 -10.80 2.89
C CYS A 80 -7.06 -10.22 4.10
N LYS A 81 -6.33 -9.78 5.11
CA LYS A 81 -6.88 -9.15 6.32
C LYS A 81 -6.50 -7.70 6.48
N ALA A 82 -5.38 -7.29 5.91
CA ALA A 82 -4.96 -5.90 5.93
C ALA A 82 -4.07 -5.59 4.73
N LEU A 83 -4.13 -4.36 4.25
CA LEU A 83 -3.22 -3.82 3.25
C LEU A 83 -2.56 -2.54 3.77
N PHE A 84 -1.23 -2.48 3.69
CA PHE A 84 -0.50 -1.24 3.87
C PHE A 84 -0.54 -0.44 2.57
N LEU A 85 -0.97 0.82 2.66
CA LEU A 85 -1.08 1.74 1.53
C LEU A 85 -0.26 3.00 1.80
N GLY A 86 0.71 3.28 0.94
CA GLY A 86 1.45 4.53 0.98
C GLY A 86 0.63 5.67 0.39
N PHE A 87 -0.12 6.39 1.23
CA PHE A 87 -0.81 7.62 0.80
C PHE A 87 0.14 8.81 0.80
N GLU A 88 1.13 8.78 1.65
CA GLU A 88 2.19 9.77 1.87
C GLU A 88 1.66 11.10 2.42
N SER A 89 0.64 11.71 1.83
CA SER A 89 0.06 12.97 2.28
C SER A 89 -1.43 13.07 1.91
N ILE A 90 -2.16 13.86 2.68
CA ILE A 90 -3.51 14.33 2.32
C ILE A 90 -3.49 15.67 1.56
N SER A 91 -2.31 16.21 1.27
CA SER A 91 -2.12 17.42 0.47
C SER A 91 -1.78 17.05 -0.97
N GLN A 92 -2.68 17.37 -1.90
CA GLN A 92 -2.42 17.14 -3.33
C GLN A 92 -1.20 17.91 -3.83
N ALA A 93 -0.92 19.10 -3.25
CA ALA A 93 0.26 19.90 -3.57
C ALA A 93 1.56 19.19 -3.14
N SER A 94 1.59 18.61 -1.94
CA SER A 94 2.73 17.84 -1.43
C SER A 94 2.98 16.59 -2.29
N LEU A 95 1.92 15.89 -2.69
CA LEU A 95 2.02 14.72 -3.57
C LEU A 95 2.55 15.09 -4.96
N ALA A 96 2.09 16.17 -5.55
CA ALA A 96 2.56 16.64 -6.86
C ALA A 96 4.04 16.99 -6.84
N ALA A 97 4.53 17.62 -5.77
CA ALA A 97 5.93 17.99 -5.62
C ALA A 97 6.89 16.80 -5.43
N THR A 98 6.37 15.62 -5.08
CA THR A 98 7.17 14.42 -4.77
C THR A 98 7.03 13.27 -5.76
N ASN A 99 6.58 13.55 -6.98
CA ASN A 99 6.32 12.52 -7.99
C ASN A 99 5.24 11.48 -7.59
N LYS A 100 4.42 11.80 -6.58
CA LYS A 100 3.26 11.00 -6.13
C LYS A 100 1.93 11.61 -6.57
N GLY A 101 1.95 12.50 -7.57
CA GLY A 101 0.76 13.17 -8.09
C GLY A 101 -0.29 12.24 -8.70
N HIS A 102 0.07 10.97 -8.92
CA HIS A 102 -0.87 9.92 -9.31
C HIS A 102 -1.77 9.47 -8.14
N ASN A 103 -1.38 9.71 -6.88
CA ASN A 103 -2.25 9.54 -5.74
C ASN A 103 -3.28 10.68 -5.71
N ARG A 104 -4.54 10.32 -5.64
CA ARG A 104 -5.66 11.26 -5.67
C ARG A 104 -6.31 11.33 -4.30
N VAL A 105 -6.11 12.45 -3.61
CA VAL A 105 -6.62 12.66 -2.24
C VAL A 105 -8.15 12.58 -2.19
N ASP A 106 -8.84 13.07 -3.23
CA ASP A 106 -10.29 13.01 -3.36
C ASP A 106 -10.86 11.58 -3.46
N GLU A 107 -10.03 10.61 -3.87
CA GLU A 107 -10.42 9.20 -3.98
C GLU A 107 -10.13 8.37 -2.72
N TYR A 108 -9.35 8.90 -1.78
CA TYR A 108 -8.87 8.13 -0.62
C TYR A 108 -9.99 7.55 0.26
N ARG A 109 -11.01 8.37 0.60
CA ARG A 109 -12.15 7.89 1.40
C ARG A 109 -12.92 6.77 0.71
N ARG A 110 -13.12 6.89 -0.60
CA ARG A 110 -13.79 5.86 -1.40
C ARG A 110 -13.00 4.55 -1.40
N LEU A 111 -11.67 4.64 -1.55
CA LEU A 111 -10.77 3.49 -1.53
C LEU A 111 -10.82 2.77 -0.17
N ILE A 112 -10.70 3.52 0.93
CA ILE A 112 -10.79 2.97 2.29
C ILE A 112 -12.13 2.27 2.51
N ALA A 113 -13.24 2.95 2.19
CA ALA A 113 -14.57 2.37 2.32
C ALA A 113 -14.77 1.10 1.47
N MET A 114 -14.14 1.03 0.29
CA MET A 114 -14.18 -0.16 -0.55
C MET A 114 -13.44 -1.32 0.12
N LEU A 115 -12.24 -1.11 0.64
CA LEU A 115 -11.47 -2.13 1.36
C LEU A 115 -12.23 -2.65 2.58
N HIS A 116 -12.83 -1.76 3.37
CA HIS A 116 -13.66 -2.13 4.53
C HIS A 116 -14.89 -2.96 4.14
N ARG A 117 -15.57 -2.63 3.02
CA ARG A 117 -16.69 -3.46 2.52
C ARG A 117 -16.28 -4.90 2.21
N HIS A 118 -15.01 -5.10 1.82
CA HIS A 118 -14.44 -6.43 1.58
C HIS A 118 -13.81 -7.06 2.83
N GLY A 119 -13.91 -6.43 4.00
CA GLY A 119 -13.37 -6.94 5.27
C GLY A 119 -11.84 -6.89 5.35
N ILE A 120 -11.21 -5.96 4.62
CA ILE A 120 -9.77 -5.72 4.61
C ILE A 120 -9.50 -4.45 5.43
N ALA A 121 -8.75 -4.58 6.52
CA ALA A 121 -8.27 -3.46 7.31
C ALA A 121 -7.25 -2.62 6.54
N VAL A 122 -7.25 -1.32 6.81
CA VAL A 122 -6.41 -0.34 6.12
C VAL A 122 -5.30 0.16 7.05
N HIS A 123 -4.06 -0.09 6.66
CA HIS A 123 -2.89 0.46 7.31
C HIS A 123 -2.29 1.54 6.41
N LEU A 124 -2.35 2.82 6.82
CA LEU A 124 -1.82 3.92 6.01
C LEU A 124 -0.41 4.34 6.40
N GLY A 125 0.43 4.56 5.40
CA GLY A 125 1.68 5.31 5.52
C GLY A 125 1.43 6.80 5.23
N ILE A 126 1.71 7.65 6.21
CA ILE A 126 1.63 9.12 6.12
C ILE A 126 3.00 9.71 6.43
N MET A 127 3.40 10.70 5.66
CA MET A 127 4.64 11.43 5.85
C MET A 127 4.35 12.92 6.06
N PHE A 128 5.13 13.54 6.92
CA PHE A 128 5.11 14.99 7.16
C PHE A 128 6.47 15.60 6.84
N GLY A 129 6.48 16.92 6.60
CA GLY A 129 7.70 17.68 6.33
C GLY A 129 7.98 17.86 4.85
N PHE A 130 6.93 17.81 4.01
CA PHE A 130 7.01 18.30 2.64
C PHE A 130 7.07 19.84 2.63
N ASP A 131 7.72 20.43 1.63
CA ASP A 131 7.86 21.89 1.51
C ASP A 131 6.50 22.63 1.44
N GLN A 132 5.46 21.95 1.01
CA GLN A 132 4.10 22.46 0.88
C GLN A 132 3.26 22.27 2.16
N ASP A 133 3.80 21.61 3.18
CA ASP A 133 3.08 21.39 4.42
C ASP A 133 3.04 22.70 5.25
N ASP A 134 1.86 23.07 5.71
CA ASP A 134 1.67 24.11 6.70
C ASP A 134 1.46 23.50 8.11
N ARG A 135 1.43 24.34 9.13
CA ARG A 135 1.23 23.88 10.52
C ARG A 135 -0.12 23.18 10.76
N GLY A 136 -1.09 23.42 9.90
CA GLY A 136 -2.43 22.82 9.98
C GLY A 136 -2.48 21.40 9.43
N ILE A 137 -1.44 20.92 8.71
CA ILE A 137 -1.45 19.60 8.07
C ILE A 137 -1.68 18.47 9.09
N PHE A 138 -1.09 18.56 10.28
CA PHE A 138 -1.24 17.55 11.33
C PHE A 138 -2.70 17.37 11.76
N ARG A 139 -3.39 18.50 12.05
CA ARG A 139 -4.80 18.47 12.45
C ARG A 139 -5.68 17.93 11.33
N ARG A 140 -5.53 18.45 10.11
CA ARG A 140 -6.30 17.97 8.96
C ARG A 140 -6.08 16.48 8.69
N THR A 141 -4.84 16.00 8.89
CA THR A 141 -4.55 14.57 8.76
C THR A 141 -5.25 13.74 9.83
N ALA A 142 -5.23 14.19 11.10
CA ALA A 142 -5.94 13.50 12.17
C ALA A 142 -7.45 13.46 11.91
N GLU A 143 -8.05 14.58 11.54
CA GLU A 143 -9.47 14.68 11.16
C GLU A 143 -9.80 13.74 10.00
N PHE A 144 -8.96 13.69 8.96
CA PHE A 144 -9.14 12.77 7.83
C PHE A 144 -9.09 11.29 8.26
N LEU A 145 -8.13 10.92 9.12
CA LEU A 145 -7.96 9.53 9.58
C LEU A 145 -9.17 9.07 10.38
N ASP A 146 -9.69 9.93 11.27
CA ASP A 146 -10.88 9.67 12.08
C ASP A 146 -12.13 9.53 11.20
N GLU A 147 -12.37 10.49 10.32
CA GLU A 147 -13.54 10.49 9.42
C GLU A 147 -13.54 9.33 8.42
N ALA A 148 -12.36 8.91 7.96
CA ALA A 148 -12.20 7.76 7.06
C ALA A 148 -12.16 6.41 7.80
N CYS A 149 -12.19 6.42 9.14
CA CYS A 149 -12.13 5.22 9.99
C CYS A 149 -10.90 4.36 9.69
N VAL A 150 -9.72 4.97 9.56
CA VAL A 150 -8.48 4.24 9.26
C VAL A 150 -8.09 3.35 10.45
N ASP A 151 -7.82 2.08 10.19
CA ASP A 151 -7.57 1.09 11.26
C ASP A 151 -6.20 1.26 11.92
N VAL A 152 -5.16 1.51 11.11
CA VAL A 152 -3.78 1.68 11.57
C VAL A 152 -3.09 2.77 10.73
N THR A 153 -2.26 3.58 11.38
CA THR A 153 -1.45 4.58 10.68
C THR A 153 0.00 4.52 11.13
N THR A 154 0.90 4.44 10.17
CA THR A 154 2.33 4.70 10.38
C THR A 154 2.64 6.12 9.95
N VAL A 155 3.17 6.90 10.88
CA VAL A 155 3.57 8.29 10.64
C VAL A 155 5.10 8.38 10.58
N SER A 156 5.62 9.06 9.57
CA SER A 156 7.04 9.33 9.41
C SER A 156 7.29 10.77 8.99
N MET A 157 8.54 11.20 9.12
CA MET A 157 9.00 12.49 8.58
C MET A 157 9.73 12.26 7.27
N VAL A 158 9.67 13.25 6.36
CA VAL A 158 10.51 13.24 5.16
C VAL A 158 11.97 13.30 5.58
N VAL A 159 12.73 12.26 5.24
CA VAL A 159 14.17 12.17 5.50
C VAL A 159 14.90 12.21 4.16
N PRO A 160 15.83 13.18 3.97
CA PRO A 160 16.65 13.23 2.76
C PRO A 160 17.64 12.06 2.75
N MET A 161 17.37 11.06 1.93
CA MET A 161 18.23 9.89 1.77
C MET A 161 19.38 10.19 0.79
N PRO A 162 20.64 9.81 1.08
CA PRO A 162 21.75 9.95 0.13
C PRO A 162 21.41 9.39 -1.26
N GLY A 163 21.76 10.14 -2.30
CA GLY A 163 21.47 9.76 -3.69
C GLY A 163 20.08 10.14 -4.20
N THR A 164 19.24 10.76 -3.36
CA THR A 164 17.93 11.29 -3.80
C THR A 164 18.01 12.76 -4.19
N PRO A 165 17.12 13.25 -5.09
CA PRO A 165 17.05 14.68 -5.42
C PRO A 165 16.83 15.56 -4.18
N THR A 166 16.05 15.10 -3.21
CA THR A 166 15.82 15.84 -1.96
C THR A 166 17.12 15.99 -1.16
N PHE A 167 17.92 14.94 -1.08
CA PHE A 167 19.22 15.01 -0.42
C PHE A 167 20.15 16.02 -1.12
N GLN A 168 20.24 15.95 -2.46
CA GLN A 168 21.07 16.88 -3.25
C GLN A 168 20.65 18.34 -3.11
N ARG A 169 19.35 18.60 -2.91
CA ARG A 169 18.80 19.96 -2.71
C ARG A 169 19.07 20.51 -1.31
N LEU A 170 19.18 19.65 -0.29
CA LEU A 170 19.33 20.06 1.11
C LEU A 170 20.78 19.93 1.63
N SER A 171 21.69 19.34 0.88
CA SER A 171 23.12 19.29 1.18
C SER A 171 23.87 20.40 0.48
#